data_6cc88a2573551d181068bf390c5967b4
#
_entry.id   6cc88a2573551d181068bf390c5967b4
#
_cell.length_a   1.000
_cell.length_b   1.000
_cell.length_c   1.000
_cell.angle_alpha   90.00
_cell.angle_beta   90.00
_cell.angle_gamma   90.00
#
_symmetry.space_group_name_H-M   'P 1'
#
loop_
_entity.id
_entity.type
_entity.pdbx_description
1 polymer ?
#
loop_
_entity_poly.entity_id
_entity_poly.type
_entity_poly.pdbx_seq_one_letter_code
_entity_poly.pdbx_strand_id
1 'polypeptide(L)'
;MIIILFPDPWPKSKHKKRRLLKSDFLIVLQSLLKKDGKIIIKTDWQDYAEEIRETLNKLDYQHTHIYETRNLKELKTKYEKIALKENRSINKFLIPSIR
;
A
#
# COMPACT_ATOMS: atom_id res chain seq x y z
N MET A 1 -9.11 11.42 -3.65
CA MET A 1 -7.89 10.62 -3.48
C MET A 1 -7.84 10.06 -2.06
N ILE A 2 -7.48 8.81 -1.94
CA ILE A 2 -7.30 8.15 -0.64
C ILE A 2 -5.83 7.79 -0.50
N ILE A 3 -5.21 8.15 0.62
CA ILE A 3 -3.79 7.88 0.87
C ILE A 3 -3.67 7.07 2.16
N ILE A 4 -3.01 5.91 2.08
CA ILE A 4 -2.75 5.05 3.23
C ILE A 4 -1.24 4.85 3.34
N LEU A 5 -0.66 5.38 4.42
CA LEU A 5 0.78 5.36 4.62
C LEU A 5 1.14 4.45 5.79
N PHE A 6 1.94 3.43 5.51
CA PHE A 6 2.53 2.54 6.50
C PHE A 6 1.52 1.93 7.48
N PRO A 7 0.48 1.25 6.96
CA PRO A 7 -0.46 0.54 7.83
C PRO A 7 0.27 -0.54 8.62
N ASP A 8 -0.25 -0.87 9.79
CA ASP A 8 0.37 -1.88 10.66
C ASP A 8 0.53 -3.20 9.89
N PRO A 9 1.75 -3.72 9.73
CA PRO A 9 2.00 -4.91 8.94
C PRO A 9 1.66 -6.22 9.65
N TRP A 10 1.44 -6.19 10.99
CA TRP A 10 1.15 -7.39 11.76
C TRP A 10 2.03 -8.56 11.33
N PRO A 11 3.37 -8.53 11.60
CA PRO A 11 4.32 -9.47 10.97
C PRO A 11 4.17 -10.92 11.43
N LYS A 12 3.62 -11.16 12.62
CA LYS A 12 3.43 -12.51 13.12
C LYS A 12 2.29 -13.22 12.37
N SER A 13 2.50 -14.47 11.98
CA SER A 13 1.51 -15.24 11.21
C SER A 13 0.11 -15.21 11.84
N LYS A 14 0.03 -15.37 13.15
CA LYS A 14 -1.26 -15.40 13.86
C LYS A 14 -2.00 -14.06 13.84
N HIS A 15 -1.31 -12.96 13.50
CA HIS A 15 -1.90 -11.63 13.47
C HIS A 15 -2.15 -11.10 12.06
N LYS A 16 -1.74 -11.82 11.00
CA LYS A 16 -1.88 -11.34 9.63
C LYS A 16 -3.32 -11.06 9.24
N LYS A 17 -4.27 -11.76 9.82
CA LYS A 17 -5.70 -11.51 9.59
C LYS A 17 -6.16 -10.12 10.07
N ARG A 18 -5.36 -9.44 10.91
CA ARG A 18 -5.66 -8.08 11.40
C ARG A 18 -5.20 -6.99 10.45
N ARG A 19 -4.48 -7.35 9.38
CA ARG A 19 -4.03 -6.37 8.39
C ARG A 19 -5.24 -5.70 7.74
N LEU A 20 -5.16 -4.37 7.63
CA LEU A 20 -6.27 -3.55 7.14
C LEU A 20 -6.61 -3.81 5.66
N LEU A 21 -5.56 -3.97 4.83
CA LEU A 21 -5.73 -3.99 3.38
C LEU A 21 -6.10 -5.37 2.86
N LYS A 22 -7.29 -5.81 3.24
CA LYS A 22 -7.91 -7.03 2.75
C LYS A 22 -8.90 -6.71 1.65
N SER A 23 -9.41 -7.75 0.95
CA SER A 23 -10.36 -7.60 -0.15
C SER A 23 -11.55 -6.72 0.21
N ASP A 24 -12.18 -6.99 1.35
CA ASP A 24 -13.38 -6.27 1.79
C ASP A 24 -13.12 -4.77 1.92
N PHE A 25 -12.00 -4.42 2.54
CA PHE A 25 -11.65 -3.02 2.74
C PHE A 25 -11.31 -2.32 1.43
N LEU A 26 -10.58 -3.00 0.54
CA LEU A 26 -10.25 -2.44 -0.78
C LEU A 26 -11.49 -2.21 -1.63
N ILE A 27 -12.48 -3.09 -1.55
CA ILE A 27 -13.76 -2.91 -2.23
C ILE A 27 -14.47 -1.67 -1.69
N VAL A 28 -14.49 -1.48 -0.36
CA VAL A 28 -15.07 -0.29 0.25
C VAL A 28 -14.35 0.98 -0.22
N LEU A 29 -13.03 0.97 -0.25
CA LEU A 29 -12.24 2.13 -0.70
C LEU A 29 -12.58 2.48 -2.15
N GLN A 30 -12.69 1.49 -3.03
CA GLN A 30 -13.06 1.73 -4.42
C GLN A 30 -14.46 2.35 -4.52
N SER A 31 -15.40 1.92 -3.69
CA SER A 31 -16.75 2.47 -3.69
C SER A 31 -16.81 3.94 -3.29
N LEU A 32 -15.81 4.40 -2.54
CA LEU A 32 -15.72 5.79 -2.07
C LEU A 32 -15.02 6.70 -3.09
N LEU A 33 -14.35 6.14 -4.09
CA LEU A 33 -13.65 6.94 -5.08
C LEU A 33 -14.60 7.54 -6.09
N LYS A 34 -14.37 8.81 -6.41
CA LYS A 34 -15.02 9.49 -7.52
C LYS A 34 -14.38 9.03 -8.82
N LYS A 35 -15.05 9.31 -9.94
CA LYS A 35 -14.46 9.14 -11.27
C LYS A 35 -13.09 9.84 -11.30
N ASP A 36 -12.09 9.18 -11.87
CA ASP A 36 -10.71 9.66 -11.93
C ASP A 36 -10.01 9.75 -10.57
N GLY A 37 -10.63 9.25 -9.51
CA GLY A 37 -10.00 9.13 -8.20
C GLY A 37 -8.95 8.03 -8.17
N LYS A 38 -8.15 8.02 -7.10
CA LYS A 38 -7.11 7.01 -6.92
C LYS A 38 -6.84 6.74 -5.44
N ILE A 39 -6.31 5.55 -5.19
CA ILE A 39 -5.82 5.14 -3.89
C ILE A 39 -4.30 5.04 -3.98
N ILE A 40 -3.60 5.60 -3.00
CA ILE A 40 -2.15 5.49 -2.88
C ILE A 40 -1.85 4.76 -1.58
N ILE A 41 -1.11 3.66 -1.66
CA ILE A 41 -0.70 2.87 -0.50
C ILE A 41 0.82 2.80 -0.48
N LYS A 42 1.43 3.05 0.68
CA LYS A 42 2.87 2.84 0.88
C LYS A 42 3.09 1.91 2.06
N THR A 43 3.97 0.95 1.89
CA THR A 43 4.43 0.07 2.97
C THR A 43 5.89 -0.29 2.77
N ASP A 44 6.64 -0.39 3.87
CA ASP A 44 8.03 -0.84 3.87
C ASP A 44 8.16 -2.33 4.20
N TRP A 45 7.04 -3.00 4.42
CA TRP A 45 7.01 -4.42 4.79
C TRP A 45 6.76 -5.27 3.55
N GLN A 46 7.79 -5.98 3.09
CA GLN A 46 7.74 -6.71 1.82
C GLN A 46 6.64 -7.78 1.78
N ASP A 47 6.49 -8.54 2.84
CA ASP A 47 5.46 -9.57 2.94
C ASP A 47 4.05 -8.98 2.80
N TYR A 48 3.81 -7.84 3.44
CA TYR A 48 2.53 -7.14 3.32
C TYR A 48 2.32 -6.60 1.91
N ALA A 49 3.37 -6.06 1.30
CA ALA A 49 3.29 -5.57 -0.08
C ALA A 49 2.90 -6.69 -1.06
N GLU A 50 3.48 -7.88 -0.89
CA GLU A 50 3.13 -9.04 -1.70
C GLU A 50 1.66 -9.44 -1.51
N GLU A 51 1.18 -9.43 -0.27
CA GLU A 51 -0.23 -9.72 0.01
C GLU A 51 -1.15 -8.70 -0.63
N ILE A 52 -0.80 -7.41 -0.57
CA ILE A 52 -1.57 -6.35 -1.22
C ILE A 52 -1.64 -6.58 -2.72
N ARG A 53 -0.51 -6.87 -3.35
CA ARG A 53 -0.45 -7.14 -4.79
C ARG A 53 -1.33 -8.34 -5.18
N GLU A 54 -1.25 -9.42 -4.43
CA GLU A 54 -2.05 -10.62 -4.67
C GLU A 54 -3.54 -10.31 -4.54
N THR A 55 -3.92 -9.52 -3.54
CA THR A 55 -5.31 -9.12 -3.32
C THR A 55 -5.82 -8.27 -4.49
N LEU A 56 -5.02 -7.30 -4.95
CA LEU A 56 -5.38 -6.47 -6.09
C LEU A 56 -5.55 -7.29 -7.37
N ASN A 57 -4.70 -8.27 -7.59
CA ASN A 57 -4.81 -9.17 -8.73
C ASN A 57 -6.07 -10.05 -8.63
N LYS A 58 -6.35 -10.54 -7.44
CA LYS A 58 -7.55 -11.35 -7.18
C LYS A 58 -8.84 -10.57 -7.46
N LEU A 59 -8.84 -9.27 -7.10
CA LEU A 59 -9.97 -8.39 -7.34
C LEU A 59 -10.02 -7.86 -8.78
N ASP A 60 -8.99 -8.17 -9.57
CA ASP A 60 -8.83 -7.66 -10.93
C ASP A 60 -8.79 -6.14 -11.00
N TYR A 61 -8.21 -5.51 -9.97
CA TYR A 61 -8.02 -4.07 -9.95
C TYR A 61 -6.70 -3.70 -10.63
N GLN A 62 -6.76 -2.77 -11.57
CA GLN A 62 -5.55 -2.20 -12.17
C GLN A 62 -4.77 -1.45 -11.11
N HIS A 63 -3.45 -1.60 -11.14
CA HIS A 63 -2.59 -0.90 -10.20
C HIS A 63 -1.17 -0.80 -10.76
N THR A 64 -0.42 0.18 -10.26
CA THR A 64 0.99 0.33 -10.53
C THR A 64 1.73 0.10 -9.22
N HIS A 65 2.72 -0.78 -9.24
CA HIS A 65 3.57 -1.07 -8.08
C HIS A 65 4.96 -0.49 -8.33
N ILE A 66 5.38 0.44 -7.48
CA ILE A 66 6.66 1.14 -7.60
C ILE A 66 7.47 0.88 -6.35
N TYR A 67 8.74 0.52 -6.53
CA TYR A 67 9.71 0.47 -5.43
C TYR A 67 10.37 1.84 -5.34
N GLU A 68 10.14 2.54 -4.23
CA GLU A 68 10.82 3.78 -3.97
C GLU A 68 12.18 3.48 -3.35
N THR A 69 13.23 3.78 -4.10
CA THR A 69 14.59 3.69 -3.59
C THR A 69 15.02 5.06 -3.05
N ARG A 70 15.91 5.02 -2.13
CA ARG A 70 16.64 6.03 -1.34
C ARG A 70 16.86 7.42 -1.98
N ASN A 71 15.83 8.13 -2.34
CA ASN A 71 15.99 9.55 -2.62
C ASN A 71 15.54 10.34 -1.39
N LEU A 72 16.48 10.69 -0.53
CA LEU A 72 16.21 11.41 0.71
C LEU A 72 15.49 12.75 0.49
N LYS A 73 15.64 13.34 -0.70
CA LYS A 73 15.01 14.62 -1.03
C LYS A 73 13.50 14.52 -1.22
N GLU A 74 13.01 13.32 -1.51
CA GLU A 74 11.59 13.08 -1.76
C GLU A 74 10.86 12.50 -0.55
N LEU A 75 11.54 12.29 0.56
CA LEU A 75 10.95 11.70 1.75
C LEU A 75 10.00 12.70 2.42
N LYS A 76 8.74 12.32 2.50
CA LYS A 76 7.67 13.18 3.00
C LYS A 76 7.22 12.84 4.42
N THR A 77 7.58 11.68 4.94
CA THR A 77 7.15 11.24 6.27
C THR A 77 8.33 10.75 7.12
N LYS A 78 8.14 10.81 8.43
CA LYS A 78 9.10 10.26 9.39
C LYS A 78 9.29 8.75 9.20
N TYR A 79 8.22 8.03 8.90
CA TYR A 79 8.28 6.58 8.69
C TYR A 79 9.07 6.21 7.45
N GLU A 80 8.95 6.96 6.37
CA GLU A 80 9.75 6.75 5.17
C GLU A 80 11.23 6.89 5.47
N LYS A 81 11.62 7.93 6.21
CA LYS A 81 13.01 8.16 6.60
C LYS A 81 13.56 7.00 7.44
N ILE A 82 12.79 6.50 8.39
CA ILE A 82 13.19 5.36 9.22
C ILE A 82 13.36 4.10 8.37
N ALA A 83 12.40 3.81 7.50
CA ALA A 83 12.44 2.63 6.63
C ALA A 83 13.68 2.63 5.75
N LEU A 84 14.00 3.76 5.13
CA LEU A 84 15.18 3.88 4.26
C LEU A 84 16.49 3.80 5.04
N LYS A 85 16.53 4.37 6.25
CA LYS A 85 17.69 4.27 7.13
C LYS A 85 17.99 2.82 7.52
N GLU A 86 16.95 2.00 7.67
CA GLU A 86 17.07 0.58 7.97
C GLU A 86 17.23 -0.30 6.72
N ASN A 87 17.49 0.32 5.56
CA ASN A 87 17.64 -0.37 4.26
C ASN A 87 16.38 -1.12 3.79
N ARG A 88 15.21 -0.69 4.22
CA ARG A 88 13.95 -1.22 3.70
C ARG A 88 13.56 -0.49 2.43
N SER A 89 13.09 -1.24 1.43
CA SER A 89 12.49 -0.65 0.25
C SER A 89 11.07 -0.22 0.56
N ILE A 90 10.68 0.95 0.08
CA ILE A 90 9.29 1.41 0.21
C ILE A 90 8.52 0.96 -1.01
N ASN A 91 7.45 0.22 -0.79
CA ASN A 91 6.54 -0.23 -1.84
C ASN A 91 5.38 0.75 -1.95
N LYS A 92 5.17 1.29 -3.14
CA LYS A 92 4.07 2.21 -3.41
C LYS A 92 3.12 1.60 -4.42
N PHE A 93 1.85 1.57 -4.08
CA PHE A 93 0.79 1.12 -4.99
C PHE A 93 -0.08 2.30 -5.39
N LEU A 94 -0.29 2.44 -6.69
CA LEU A 94 -1.23 3.41 -7.26
C LEU A 94 -2.40 2.63 -7.84
N ILE A 95 -3.59 2.84 -7.31
CA ILE A 95 -4.78 2.10 -7.70
C ILE A 95 -5.81 3.12 -8.21
N PRO A 96 -6.07 3.14 -9.53
CA PRO A 96 -7.07 4.06 -10.07
C PRO A 96 -8.49 3.60 -9.72
N SER A 97 -9.45 4.53 -9.78
CA SER A 97 -10.85 4.21 -9.70
C SER A 97 -11.25 3.31 -10.87
N ILE A 98 -12.12 2.34 -10.59
CA ILE A 98 -12.69 1.48 -11.63
C ILE A 98 -13.83 2.13 -12.39
N ARG A 99 -14.23 3.34 -12.01
CA ARG A 99 -15.31 4.09 -12.64
C ARG A 99 -14.86 4.90 -13.85
#